data_1e84b468145a0b0f11faa555abc8d1c8
#
_entry.id   1e84b468145a0b0f11faa555abc8d1c8
#
_cell.length_a   1.000
_cell.length_b   1.000
_cell.length_c   1.000
_cell.angle_alpha   90.00
_cell.angle_beta   90.00
_cell.angle_gamma   90.00
#
_symmetry.space_group_name_H-M   'P 1'
#
loop_
_entity.id
_entity.type
_entity.pdbx_description
1 polymer ?
#
loop_
_entity_poly.entity_id
_entity_poly.type
_entity_poly.pdbx_seq_one_letter_code
_entity_poly.pdbx_strand_id
1 'polypeptide(L)'
;MRSVLILLFSCSFFLSCDDGDVLNVEFDFDQDLTLCEINTNSYILYDTKEDPFESLTLLFPKNATSMTILKPTTPEEITEMSLNGSSVRFNYRTYTGDPTDYICQVIPDATVSVNQDYEAKSGTIIFTSTFEDDDNDGVPNVLEYDGDYDGDGIDDYIDNDDDGDNVLTLNENPDPNGDGDLSDAQDTDGDGTPDYLDDNDDGDATPTRLEDENNNGILSDDISPGEAKNKKARYLDRNYEDAYVVTAVNANKFDRTYSINISLEDIDLTLLATDNFFFGTYEYTETLEGGLD
;
A
#
# COMPACT_ATOMS: atom_id res chain seq x y z
N MET A 1 -90.98 -32.66 3.00
CA MET A 1 -89.61 -32.86 3.51
C MET A 1 -88.74 -31.74 2.91
N ARG A 2 -88.37 -30.72 3.72
CA ARG A 2 -87.55 -29.58 3.30
C ARG A 2 -86.07 -29.84 3.68
N SER A 3 -85.21 -29.96 2.69
CA SER A 3 -83.77 -30.02 2.90
C SER A 3 -83.24 -28.62 3.07
N VAL A 4 -82.56 -28.36 4.20
CA VAL A 4 -81.86 -27.12 4.49
C VAL A 4 -80.44 -27.31 4.09
N LEU A 5 -79.99 -26.55 3.09
CA LEU A 5 -78.60 -26.51 2.64
C LEU A 5 -77.85 -25.47 3.49
N ILE A 6 -76.95 -25.94 4.36
CA ILE A 6 -76.02 -25.07 5.14
C ILE A 6 -74.81 -24.78 4.28
N LEU A 7 -74.67 -23.51 3.86
CA LEU A 7 -73.49 -23.02 3.15
C LEU A 7 -72.43 -22.60 4.18
N LEU A 8 -71.39 -23.40 4.34
CA LEU A 8 -70.20 -23.04 5.12
C LEU A 8 -69.34 -22.05 4.35
N PHE A 9 -69.33 -20.78 4.79
CA PHE A 9 -68.46 -19.74 4.27
C PHE A 9 -67.08 -19.87 4.97
N SER A 10 -66.15 -20.50 4.26
CA SER A 10 -64.78 -20.57 4.70
C SER A 10 -64.10 -19.20 4.48
N CYS A 11 -63.90 -18.46 5.55
CA CYS A 11 -63.17 -17.22 5.55
C CYS A 11 -61.66 -17.54 5.58
N SER A 12 -61.02 -17.59 4.41
CA SER A 12 -59.59 -17.74 4.30
C SER A 12 -58.93 -16.40 4.66
N PHE A 13 -58.37 -16.31 5.87
CA PHE A 13 -57.44 -15.25 6.24
C PHE A 13 -56.16 -15.50 5.47
N PHE A 14 -55.89 -14.75 4.44
CA PHE A 14 -54.56 -14.58 3.86
C PHE A 14 -53.77 -13.77 4.89
N LEU A 15 -52.99 -14.46 5.71
CA LEU A 15 -51.84 -13.85 6.38
C LEU A 15 -50.81 -13.56 5.25
N SER A 16 -50.84 -12.34 4.75
CA SER A 16 -49.70 -11.80 4.02
C SER A 16 -48.57 -11.72 5.04
N CYS A 17 -47.67 -12.68 5.02
CA CYS A 17 -46.31 -12.41 5.50
C CYS A 17 -45.76 -11.34 4.53
N ASP A 18 -45.60 -10.16 5.03
CA ASP A 18 -44.71 -9.18 4.44
C ASP A 18 -43.29 -9.75 4.69
N ASP A 19 -42.83 -10.60 3.78
CA ASP A 19 -41.42 -10.94 3.68
C ASP A 19 -40.78 -9.61 3.28
N GLY A 20 -40.28 -8.91 4.30
CA GLY A 20 -39.49 -7.71 4.04
C GLY A 20 -38.44 -8.11 3.01
N ASP A 21 -38.52 -7.51 1.84
CA ASP A 21 -37.48 -7.66 0.81
C ASP A 21 -36.15 -7.31 1.47
N VAL A 22 -35.34 -8.31 1.76
CA VAL A 22 -33.92 -8.10 2.11
C VAL A 22 -33.32 -7.59 0.83
N LEU A 23 -33.17 -6.28 0.72
CA LEU A 23 -32.43 -5.66 -0.35
C LEU A 23 -30.96 -6.05 -0.12
N ASN A 24 -30.54 -7.15 -0.73
CA ASN A 24 -29.13 -7.44 -0.87
C ASN A 24 -28.55 -6.40 -1.83
N VAL A 25 -27.94 -5.37 -1.28
CA VAL A 25 -27.14 -4.44 -2.07
C VAL A 25 -25.81 -5.11 -2.34
N GLU A 26 -25.51 -5.32 -3.59
CA GLU A 26 -24.17 -5.71 -4.03
C GLU A 26 -23.33 -4.43 -4.01
N PHE A 27 -22.35 -4.37 -3.11
CA PHE A 27 -21.42 -3.25 -3.02
C PHE A 27 -20.35 -3.40 -4.11
N ASP A 28 -20.67 -2.85 -5.28
CA ASP A 28 -19.76 -2.82 -6.44
C ASP A 28 -18.94 -1.51 -6.39
N PHE A 29 -18.00 -1.46 -5.45
CA PHE A 29 -17.00 -0.43 -5.28
C PHE A 29 -15.66 -0.92 -5.81
N ASP A 30 -14.73 -0.04 -6.17
CA ASP A 30 -13.42 -0.42 -6.69
C ASP A 30 -12.44 -0.87 -5.61
N GLN A 31 -12.79 -0.59 -4.34
CA GLN A 31 -12.02 -0.98 -3.15
C GLN A 31 -10.66 -0.28 -3.03
N ASP A 32 -10.45 0.79 -3.78
CA ASP A 32 -9.29 1.67 -3.67
C ASP A 32 -9.63 2.82 -2.71
N LEU A 33 -9.14 2.74 -1.48
CA LEU A 33 -9.59 3.60 -0.41
C LEU A 33 -8.83 4.92 -0.38
N THR A 34 -9.54 5.97 -0.08
CA THR A 34 -8.97 7.30 0.17
C THR A 34 -9.01 7.61 1.67
N LEU A 35 -7.87 8.10 2.22
CA LEU A 35 -7.78 8.59 3.60
C LEU A 35 -8.03 10.08 3.67
N CYS A 36 -8.81 10.49 4.67
CA CYS A 36 -9.12 11.87 4.92
C CYS A 36 -9.01 12.25 6.39
N GLU A 37 -8.51 13.44 6.62
CA GLU A 37 -8.34 14.06 7.93
C GLU A 37 -9.27 15.26 8.11
N ILE A 38 -10.54 15.04 8.49
CA ILE A 38 -11.50 16.14 8.64
C ILE A 38 -11.18 17.03 9.87
N ASN A 39 -10.60 16.42 10.89
CA ASN A 39 -10.28 17.12 12.14
C ASN A 39 -9.03 16.55 12.81
N THR A 40 -8.63 17.15 13.92
CA THR A 40 -7.43 16.74 14.67
C THR A 40 -7.57 15.40 15.40
N ASN A 41 -8.76 14.80 15.45
CA ASN A 41 -9.06 13.70 16.35
C ASN A 41 -9.46 12.40 15.63
N SER A 42 -9.76 12.44 14.34
CA SER A 42 -10.26 11.27 13.59
C SER A 42 -9.74 11.20 12.17
N TYR A 43 -9.60 9.97 11.69
CA TYR A 43 -9.43 9.62 10.30
C TYR A 43 -10.74 9.14 9.70
N ILE A 44 -10.91 9.32 8.41
CA ILE A 44 -11.95 8.65 7.61
C ILE A 44 -11.27 7.98 6.41
N LEU A 45 -11.43 6.66 6.30
CA LEU A 45 -11.20 5.93 5.07
C LEU A 45 -12.52 5.81 4.33
N TYR A 46 -12.52 6.04 3.03
CA TYR A 46 -13.74 5.99 2.24
C TYR A 46 -13.48 5.52 0.82
N ASP A 47 -14.53 4.96 0.25
CA ASP A 47 -14.66 4.65 -1.16
C ASP A 47 -15.98 5.25 -1.66
N THR A 48 -16.01 5.71 -2.91
CA THR A 48 -17.13 6.41 -3.52
C THR A 48 -17.49 5.85 -4.89
N LYS A 49 -18.77 5.95 -5.22
CA LYS A 49 -19.31 5.56 -6.52
C LYS A 49 -20.17 6.69 -7.08
N GLU A 50 -20.06 6.95 -8.39
CA GLU A 50 -20.77 8.06 -9.05
C GLU A 50 -22.15 7.65 -9.62
N ASP A 51 -22.34 6.39 -9.98
CA ASP A 51 -23.59 5.91 -10.57
C ASP A 51 -24.01 4.54 -10.00
N PRO A 52 -24.93 4.54 -9.02
CA PRO A 52 -25.49 5.69 -8.31
C PRO A 52 -24.48 6.37 -7.36
N PHE A 53 -24.76 7.61 -6.93
CA PHE A 53 -23.93 8.33 -5.95
C PHE A 53 -24.00 7.68 -4.57
N GLU A 54 -22.98 6.95 -4.22
CA GLU A 54 -22.88 6.13 -3.01
C GLU A 54 -21.49 6.26 -2.36
N SER A 55 -21.41 5.96 -1.07
CA SER A 55 -20.15 5.80 -0.39
C SER A 55 -20.18 4.73 0.68
N LEU A 56 -18.99 4.13 0.91
CA LEU A 56 -18.63 3.43 2.12
C LEU A 56 -17.65 4.29 2.91
N THR A 57 -17.85 4.44 4.21
CA THR A 57 -16.99 5.27 5.05
C THR A 57 -16.67 4.57 6.36
N LEU A 58 -15.41 4.55 6.74
CA LEU A 58 -14.89 4.07 8.03
C LEU A 58 -14.27 5.24 8.79
N LEU A 59 -14.88 5.64 9.88
CA LEU A 59 -14.34 6.62 10.82
C LEU A 59 -13.66 5.92 11.98
N PHE A 60 -12.44 6.34 12.34
CA PHE A 60 -11.70 5.84 13.49
C PHE A 60 -10.83 6.93 14.12
N PRO A 61 -10.46 6.81 15.42
CA PRO A 61 -9.78 7.89 16.14
C PRO A 61 -8.30 7.99 15.76
N LYS A 62 -7.74 9.22 15.81
CA LYS A 62 -6.30 9.45 15.77
C LYS A 62 -5.70 9.19 17.15
N ASN A 63 -4.97 8.10 17.29
CA ASN A 63 -4.30 7.70 18.53
C ASN A 63 -3.09 6.80 18.21
N ALA A 64 -2.44 6.25 19.23
CA ALA A 64 -1.28 5.37 19.04
C ALA A 64 -1.62 4.13 18.18
N THR A 65 -2.81 3.53 18.38
CA THR A 65 -3.23 2.37 17.58
C THR A 65 -3.40 2.69 16.10
N SER A 66 -4.03 3.82 15.77
CA SER A 66 -4.17 4.22 14.36
C SER A 66 -2.85 4.63 13.72
N MET A 67 -1.89 5.11 14.51
CA MET A 67 -0.52 5.35 14.01
C MET A 67 0.17 4.05 13.63
N THR A 68 0.04 3.00 14.46
CA THR A 68 0.56 1.65 14.13
C THR A 68 -0.11 1.07 12.88
N ILE A 69 -1.42 1.29 12.70
CA ILE A 69 -2.11 0.87 11.47
C ILE A 69 -1.53 1.55 10.24
N LEU A 70 -1.35 2.87 10.29
CA LEU A 70 -0.87 3.63 9.14
C LEU A 70 0.64 3.47 8.92
N LYS A 71 1.42 3.32 9.99
CA LYS A 71 2.88 3.13 9.96
C LYS A 71 3.24 1.90 10.81
N PRO A 72 3.08 0.69 10.26
CA PRO A 72 3.48 -0.53 10.96
C PRO A 72 4.99 -0.53 11.18
N THR A 73 5.43 -1.20 12.24
CA THR A 73 6.84 -1.34 12.61
C THR A 73 7.39 -2.73 12.27
N THR A 74 6.53 -3.58 11.71
CA THR A 74 6.87 -4.92 11.24
C THR A 74 6.26 -5.15 9.86
N PRO A 75 6.86 -5.96 8.98
CA PRO A 75 6.41 -6.17 7.60
C PRO A 75 4.94 -6.56 7.46
N GLU A 76 4.38 -7.18 8.49
CA GLU A 76 2.95 -7.48 8.58
C GLU A 76 2.47 -7.19 10.00
N GLU A 77 1.50 -6.29 10.14
CA GLU A 77 0.88 -5.98 11.42
C GLU A 77 -0.65 -6.03 11.33
N ILE A 78 -1.26 -6.85 12.20
CA ILE A 78 -2.71 -7.00 12.26
C ILE A 78 -3.23 -6.25 13.48
N THR A 79 -4.12 -5.29 13.23
CA THR A 79 -4.80 -4.51 14.28
C THR A 79 -6.30 -4.64 14.16
N GLU A 80 -6.98 -4.89 15.28
CA GLU A 80 -8.43 -4.99 15.35
C GLU A 80 -9.07 -3.80 16.07
N MET A 81 -10.20 -3.32 15.54
CA MET A 81 -11.04 -2.33 16.19
C MET A 81 -12.50 -2.76 16.17
N SER A 82 -13.21 -2.63 17.30
CA SER A 82 -14.65 -2.88 17.34
C SER A 82 -15.43 -1.63 16.95
N LEU A 83 -16.45 -1.80 16.11
CA LEU A 83 -17.46 -0.77 15.84
C LEU A 83 -18.21 -0.42 17.15
N ASN A 84 -18.33 0.85 17.47
CA ASN A 84 -18.94 1.31 18.72
C ASN A 84 -19.98 2.42 18.54
N GLY A 85 -20.30 2.78 17.28
CA GLY A 85 -21.29 3.82 16.96
C GLY A 85 -20.92 5.24 17.42
N SER A 86 -19.69 5.45 17.86
CA SER A 86 -19.21 6.73 18.39
C SER A 86 -17.89 7.16 17.74
N SER A 87 -16.77 6.59 18.18
CA SER A 87 -15.43 6.91 17.68
C SER A 87 -14.96 5.97 16.58
N VAL A 88 -15.57 4.80 16.45
CA VAL A 88 -15.32 3.83 15.36
C VAL A 88 -16.67 3.50 14.73
N ARG A 89 -16.85 3.90 13.48
CA ARG A 89 -18.14 3.82 12.77
C ARG A 89 -17.93 3.41 11.32
N PHE A 90 -18.79 2.53 10.82
CA PHE A 90 -18.85 2.18 9.42
C PHE A 90 -20.24 2.50 8.86
N ASN A 91 -20.29 3.26 7.77
CA ASN A 91 -21.53 3.70 7.15
C ASN A 91 -21.52 3.43 5.64
N TYR A 92 -22.69 2.99 5.14
CA TYR A 92 -23.06 3.09 3.74
C TYR A 92 -24.03 4.24 3.57
N ARG A 93 -23.80 5.11 2.56
CA ARG A 93 -24.63 6.28 2.29
C ARG A 93 -24.94 6.41 0.81
N THR A 94 -26.13 6.96 0.53
CA THR A 94 -26.50 7.42 -0.81
C THR A 94 -26.68 8.93 -0.82
N TYR A 95 -26.41 9.57 -1.97
CA TYR A 95 -26.36 11.03 -2.08
C TYR A 95 -27.18 11.56 -3.25
N THR A 96 -27.46 12.89 -3.23
CA THR A 96 -28.11 13.63 -4.33
C THR A 96 -27.13 14.06 -5.42
N GLY A 97 -25.84 13.98 -5.20
CA GLY A 97 -24.74 14.37 -6.08
C GLY A 97 -23.46 13.67 -5.70
N ASP A 98 -22.33 14.07 -6.28
CA ASP A 98 -21.03 13.45 -6.06
C ASP A 98 -20.65 13.43 -4.57
N PRO A 99 -20.47 12.25 -3.96
CA PRO A 99 -20.10 12.14 -2.54
C PRO A 99 -18.74 12.74 -2.19
N THR A 100 -17.81 12.88 -3.14
CA THR A 100 -16.49 13.50 -2.91
C THR A 100 -16.62 14.98 -2.51
N ASP A 101 -17.66 15.67 -3.00
CA ASP A 101 -17.98 17.05 -2.62
C ASP A 101 -18.60 17.17 -1.20
N TYR A 102 -18.91 16.03 -0.56
CA TYR A 102 -19.49 15.96 0.76
C TYR A 102 -18.54 15.38 1.81
N ILE A 103 -17.88 14.26 1.46
CA ILE A 103 -16.89 13.59 2.33
C ILE A 103 -15.59 14.41 2.30
N CYS A 104 -14.87 14.49 3.43
CA CYS A 104 -13.61 15.22 3.52
C CYS A 104 -13.70 16.77 3.41
N GLN A 105 -14.84 17.32 3.24
CA GLN A 105 -15.01 18.76 3.17
C GLN A 105 -15.23 19.38 4.56
N VAL A 106 -14.47 20.40 4.92
CA VAL A 106 -14.71 21.19 6.15
C VAL A 106 -16.09 21.85 6.09
N ILE A 107 -16.48 22.26 4.90
CA ILE A 107 -17.83 22.76 4.59
C ILE A 107 -18.31 22.01 3.36
N PRO A 108 -19.17 21.00 3.52
CA PRO A 108 -19.74 20.25 2.40
C PRO A 108 -20.47 21.16 1.41
N ASP A 109 -20.47 20.80 0.14
CA ASP A 109 -21.26 21.51 -0.88
C ASP A 109 -22.75 21.46 -0.51
N ALA A 110 -23.38 22.61 -0.43
CA ALA A 110 -24.78 22.74 -0.05
C ALA A 110 -25.76 22.13 -1.07
N THR A 111 -25.30 21.82 -2.28
CA THR A 111 -26.09 21.16 -3.32
C THR A 111 -26.10 19.64 -3.20
N VAL A 112 -25.13 19.07 -2.45
CA VAL A 112 -25.05 17.64 -2.17
C VAL A 112 -25.64 17.36 -0.79
N SER A 113 -26.51 16.38 -0.70
CA SER A 113 -27.11 15.94 0.55
C SER A 113 -27.20 14.43 0.63
N VAL A 114 -27.14 13.89 1.86
CA VAL A 114 -27.33 12.47 2.12
C VAL A 114 -28.81 12.13 1.96
N ASN A 115 -29.11 11.13 1.11
CA ASN A 115 -30.45 10.60 0.93
C ASN A 115 -30.78 9.51 1.95
N GLN A 116 -29.83 8.58 2.13
CA GLN A 116 -29.94 7.46 3.06
C GLN A 116 -28.60 7.30 3.79
N ASP A 117 -28.66 6.96 5.07
CA ASP A 117 -27.50 6.69 5.92
C ASP A 117 -27.75 5.40 6.72
N TYR A 118 -26.97 4.39 6.43
CA TYR A 118 -27.02 3.10 7.10
C TYR A 118 -25.72 2.90 7.87
N GLU A 119 -25.83 2.90 9.19
CA GLU A 119 -24.69 2.67 10.08
C GLU A 119 -24.67 1.21 10.57
N ALA A 120 -23.51 0.60 10.52
CA ALA A 120 -23.29 -0.71 11.12
C ALA A 120 -23.40 -0.61 12.65
N LYS A 121 -24.24 -1.47 13.26
CA LYS A 121 -24.52 -1.44 14.71
C LYS A 121 -23.44 -2.15 15.51
N SER A 122 -22.80 -3.14 14.91
CA SER A 122 -21.69 -3.91 15.50
C SER A 122 -20.84 -4.50 14.38
N GLY A 123 -19.66 -5.01 14.76
CA GLY A 123 -18.69 -5.67 13.90
C GLY A 123 -17.28 -5.39 14.39
N THR A 124 -16.34 -6.15 13.86
CA THR A 124 -14.90 -5.97 14.07
C THR A 124 -14.25 -5.56 12.77
N ILE A 125 -13.44 -4.52 12.82
CA ILE A 125 -12.60 -4.10 11.71
C ILE A 125 -11.24 -4.70 11.91
N ILE A 126 -10.72 -5.34 10.86
CA ILE A 126 -9.37 -5.90 10.82
C ILE A 126 -8.57 -5.07 9.83
N PHE A 127 -7.50 -4.49 10.31
CA PHE A 127 -6.49 -3.82 9.50
C PHE A 127 -5.30 -4.75 9.39
N THR A 128 -4.92 -5.10 8.17
CA THR A 128 -3.67 -5.80 7.87
C THR A 128 -2.77 -4.83 7.14
N SER A 129 -1.77 -4.34 7.84
CA SER A 129 -0.83 -3.35 7.33
C SER A 129 0.46 -4.03 6.94
N THR A 130 0.91 -3.82 5.72
CA THR A 130 2.09 -4.48 5.15
C THR A 130 2.99 -3.48 4.45
N PHE A 131 4.25 -3.83 4.38
CA PHE A 131 5.25 -3.35 3.45
C PHE A 131 6.17 -4.54 3.13
N GLU A 132 6.63 -4.68 1.91
CA GLU A 132 7.37 -5.87 1.46
C GLU A 132 8.83 -5.57 1.15
N ASP A 133 9.13 -4.32 0.83
CA ASP A 133 10.41 -3.79 0.42
C ASP A 133 10.49 -2.40 1.07
N ASP A 134 11.30 -2.27 2.13
CA ASP A 134 11.28 -1.11 3.02
C ASP A 134 11.88 0.13 2.42
N ASP A 135 12.96 -0.03 1.67
CA ASP A 135 13.71 1.04 1.00
C ASP A 135 13.36 1.13 -0.49
N ASN A 136 12.55 0.17 -0.99
CA ASN A 136 12.05 0.11 -2.35
C ASN A 136 13.20 0.05 -3.38
N ASP A 137 14.20 -0.74 -3.07
CA ASP A 137 15.38 -0.94 -3.88
C ASP A 137 15.24 -2.12 -4.87
N GLY A 138 14.18 -2.93 -4.71
CA GLY A 138 13.87 -4.07 -5.56
C GLY A 138 14.29 -5.42 -5.00
N VAL A 139 14.90 -5.45 -3.81
CA VAL A 139 15.18 -6.65 -3.03
C VAL A 139 14.14 -6.77 -1.90
N PRO A 140 13.38 -7.87 -1.81
CA PRO A 140 12.41 -8.03 -0.73
C PRO A 140 13.08 -8.17 0.63
N ASN A 141 12.60 -7.44 1.65
CA ASN A 141 13.12 -7.46 3.03
C ASN A 141 13.44 -8.86 3.58
N VAL A 142 12.64 -9.87 3.20
CA VAL A 142 12.83 -11.26 3.67
C VAL A 142 14.18 -11.85 3.25
N LEU A 143 14.81 -11.31 2.24
CA LEU A 143 16.12 -11.73 1.74
C LEU A 143 17.27 -10.93 2.36
N GLU A 144 16.97 -9.84 3.07
CA GLU A 144 17.93 -8.86 3.59
C GLU A 144 17.98 -8.76 5.12
N TYR A 145 17.04 -9.35 5.87
CA TYR A 145 16.90 -9.15 7.32
C TYR A 145 18.15 -9.42 8.18
N ASP A 146 19.10 -10.14 7.70
CA ASP A 146 20.33 -10.48 8.44
C ASP A 146 21.56 -9.78 7.83
N GLY A 147 21.38 -8.82 6.89
CA GLY A 147 22.42 -8.11 6.14
C GLY A 147 22.78 -6.75 6.74
N ASP A 148 24.02 -6.34 6.54
CA ASP A 148 24.68 -5.04 6.63
C ASP A 148 25.98 -5.29 5.87
N TYR A 149 25.84 -5.33 4.52
CA TYR A 149 26.85 -5.92 3.65
C TYR A 149 28.11 -5.05 3.57
N ASP A 150 27.96 -3.73 3.48
CA ASP A 150 29.07 -2.80 3.46
C ASP A 150 29.63 -2.49 4.86
N GLY A 151 28.88 -2.82 5.94
CA GLY A 151 29.28 -2.66 7.33
C GLY A 151 29.23 -1.21 7.82
N ASP A 152 28.38 -0.37 7.25
CA ASP A 152 28.22 1.03 7.63
C ASP A 152 27.30 1.22 8.85
N GLY A 153 26.51 0.20 9.22
CA GLY A 153 25.64 0.15 10.39
C GLY A 153 24.18 0.43 10.06
N ILE A 154 23.83 0.47 8.78
CA ILE A 154 22.47 0.42 8.27
C ILE A 154 22.24 -1.02 7.82
N ASP A 155 21.13 -1.63 8.20
CA ASP A 155 20.79 -2.98 7.76
C ASP A 155 20.30 -2.92 6.30
N ASP A 156 20.68 -3.89 5.43
CA ASP A 156 20.40 -3.89 3.99
C ASP A 156 18.92 -3.64 3.69
N TYR A 157 17.96 -4.19 4.45
CA TYR A 157 16.52 -4.02 4.23
C TYR A 157 16.01 -2.56 4.38
N ILE A 158 16.84 -1.63 4.80
CA ILE A 158 16.58 -0.18 4.92
C ILE A 158 17.73 0.64 4.35
N ASP A 159 18.64 0.02 3.61
CA ASP A 159 19.74 0.66 2.90
C ASP A 159 19.49 0.55 1.41
N ASN A 160 19.47 1.64 0.72
CA ASN A 160 19.24 1.65 -0.72
C ASN A 160 20.53 1.53 -1.56
N ASP A 161 21.67 1.19 -0.92
CA ASP A 161 23.02 1.05 -1.51
C ASP A 161 23.79 0.00 -0.70
N ASP A 162 23.38 -1.29 -0.84
CA ASP A 162 23.75 -2.41 0.04
C ASP A 162 25.25 -2.65 0.17
N ASP A 163 26.04 -2.43 -0.89
CA ASP A 163 27.48 -2.62 -0.90
C ASP A 163 28.27 -1.32 -0.71
N GLY A 164 27.56 -0.16 -0.65
CA GLY A 164 28.15 1.13 -0.32
C GLY A 164 29.05 1.71 -1.40
N ASP A 165 28.85 1.33 -2.65
CA ASP A 165 29.70 1.73 -3.77
C ASP A 165 29.26 3.02 -4.48
N ASN A 166 28.11 3.63 -4.05
CA ASN A 166 27.42 4.79 -4.59
C ASN A 166 26.59 4.51 -5.87
N VAL A 167 26.39 3.28 -6.27
CA VAL A 167 25.33 2.89 -7.20
C VAL A 167 24.19 2.33 -6.36
N LEU A 168 23.00 2.87 -6.48
CA LEU A 168 21.88 2.36 -5.69
C LEU A 168 21.53 0.95 -6.13
N THR A 169 21.27 0.04 -5.20
CA THR A 169 20.85 -1.35 -5.40
C THR A 169 19.80 -1.47 -6.50
N LEU A 170 18.77 -0.59 -6.51
CA LEU A 170 17.76 -0.53 -7.56
C LEU A 170 18.32 -0.36 -8.99
N ASN A 171 19.46 0.31 -9.13
CA ASN A 171 20.07 0.61 -10.43
C ASN A 171 21.00 -0.51 -10.92
N GLU A 172 21.21 -1.55 -10.12
CA GLU A 172 22.08 -2.68 -10.39
C GLU A 172 21.32 -3.95 -10.79
N ASN A 173 20.04 -3.80 -11.05
CA ASN A 173 19.16 -4.86 -11.51
C ASN A 173 19.17 -6.12 -10.60
N PRO A 174 18.78 -6.03 -9.33
CA PRO A 174 18.73 -7.18 -8.44
C PRO A 174 17.71 -8.23 -8.93
N ASP A 175 16.62 -7.81 -9.57
CA ASP A 175 15.60 -8.68 -10.17
C ASP A 175 15.25 -8.20 -11.59
N PRO A 176 16.05 -8.55 -12.63
CA PRO A 176 15.85 -8.07 -13.99
C PRO A 176 14.52 -8.45 -14.63
N ASN A 177 13.91 -9.54 -14.18
CA ASN A 177 12.68 -10.07 -14.75
C ASN A 177 11.41 -9.76 -13.91
N GLY A 178 11.58 -9.30 -12.66
CA GLY A 178 10.50 -8.90 -11.76
C GLY A 178 9.70 -10.07 -11.19
N ASP A 179 10.34 -11.24 -11.00
CA ASP A 179 9.64 -12.44 -10.50
C ASP A 179 9.88 -12.74 -9.00
N GLY A 180 10.73 -11.93 -8.35
CA GLY A 180 11.09 -12.06 -6.93
C GLY A 180 12.15 -13.12 -6.66
N ASP A 181 12.77 -13.70 -7.70
CA ASP A 181 13.90 -14.64 -7.58
C ASP A 181 15.18 -13.95 -8.05
N LEU A 182 16.06 -13.59 -7.13
CA LEU A 182 17.29 -12.85 -7.41
C LEU A 182 18.39 -13.71 -8.07
N SER A 183 18.09 -14.94 -8.46
CA SER A 183 19.07 -15.82 -9.09
C SER A 183 19.53 -15.36 -10.49
N ASP A 184 18.83 -14.40 -11.09
CA ASP A 184 19.17 -13.75 -12.34
C ASP A 184 19.61 -12.29 -12.17
N ALA A 185 19.93 -11.87 -10.93
CA ALA A 185 20.53 -10.58 -10.66
C ALA A 185 21.74 -10.31 -11.57
N GLN A 186 21.96 -9.06 -11.91
CA GLN A 186 23.11 -8.68 -12.73
C GLN A 186 24.41 -9.02 -12.01
N ASP A 187 25.34 -9.64 -12.74
CA ASP A 187 26.71 -9.98 -12.32
C ASP A 187 27.63 -9.65 -13.51
N THR A 188 28.17 -8.43 -13.49
CA THR A 188 28.83 -7.83 -14.66
C THR A 188 30.19 -8.45 -14.94
N ASP A 189 30.94 -8.85 -13.91
CA ASP A 189 32.26 -9.47 -14.06
C ASP A 189 32.21 -11.00 -14.12
N GLY A 190 31.11 -11.61 -13.65
CA GLY A 190 30.84 -13.04 -13.69
C GLY A 190 31.57 -13.82 -12.60
N ASP A 191 31.88 -13.21 -11.47
CA ASP A 191 32.57 -13.85 -10.36
C ASP A 191 31.66 -14.61 -9.41
N GLY A 192 30.33 -14.35 -9.48
CA GLY A 192 29.25 -14.98 -8.73
C GLY A 192 28.72 -14.15 -7.57
N THR A 193 29.22 -12.92 -7.38
CA THR A 193 28.64 -11.87 -6.56
C THR A 193 27.80 -11.00 -7.48
N PRO A 194 26.50 -10.77 -7.24
CA PRO A 194 25.73 -9.85 -8.07
C PRO A 194 26.17 -8.40 -7.83
N ASP A 195 26.02 -7.53 -8.85
CA ASP A 195 26.50 -6.15 -8.82
C ASP A 195 26.02 -5.42 -7.55
N TYR A 196 24.78 -5.59 -7.12
CA TYR A 196 24.20 -4.92 -5.93
C TYR A 196 24.81 -5.35 -4.58
N LEU A 197 25.71 -6.31 -4.58
CA LEU A 197 26.51 -6.78 -3.43
C LEU A 197 27.99 -6.81 -3.76
N ASP A 198 28.45 -6.10 -4.80
CA ASP A 198 29.86 -6.11 -5.23
C ASP A 198 30.38 -4.68 -5.37
N ASP A 199 31.26 -4.26 -4.47
CA ASP A 199 31.87 -2.91 -4.49
C ASP A 199 32.81 -2.65 -5.70
N ASN A 200 32.84 -3.61 -6.67
CA ASN A 200 33.69 -3.54 -7.88
C ASN A 200 33.06 -4.31 -9.06
N ASP A 201 31.93 -3.88 -9.56
CA ASP A 201 31.03 -4.54 -10.52
C ASP A 201 31.73 -5.15 -11.74
N ASP A 202 32.71 -4.51 -12.31
CA ASP A 202 33.39 -5.01 -13.51
C ASP A 202 34.66 -5.83 -13.22
N GLY A 203 35.03 -5.96 -11.94
CA GLY A 203 36.14 -6.77 -11.48
C GLY A 203 37.48 -6.30 -12.01
N ASP A 204 37.69 -5.00 -12.27
CA ASP A 204 38.96 -4.44 -12.67
C ASP A 204 39.85 -4.07 -11.44
N ALA A 205 40.74 -3.10 -11.53
CA ALA A 205 41.61 -2.72 -10.42
C ALA A 205 41.05 -1.55 -9.59
N THR A 206 39.92 -0.97 -10.02
CA THR A 206 39.34 0.23 -9.44
C THR A 206 37.95 -0.10 -8.84
N PRO A 207 37.74 0.07 -7.54
CA PRO A 207 36.38 -0.05 -6.97
C PRO A 207 35.38 0.90 -7.63
N THR A 208 34.16 0.44 -7.87
CA THR A 208 33.07 1.16 -8.53
C THR A 208 32.94 2.59 -8.03
N ARG A 209 32.90 2.82 -6.72
CA ARG A 209 32.78 4.16 -6.11
C ARG A 209 33.86 5.17 -6.53
N LEU A 210 35.02 4.71 -7.02
CA LEU A 210 36.09 5.59 -7.44
C LEU A 210 36.08 5.95 -8.93
N GLU A 211 35.08 5.51 -9.66
CA GLU A 211 34.93 5.72 -11.09
C GLU A 211 33.99 6.91 -11.45
N ASP A 212 33.56 7.67 -10.46
CA ASP A 212 32.86 8.93 -10.61
C ASP A 212 33.84 10.05 -11.01
N GLU A 213 34.03 10.25 -12.34
CA GLU A 213 34.99 11.25 -12.89
C GLU A 213 34.62 12.66 -12.50
N ASN A 214 33.31 12.96 -12.50
CA ASN A 214 32.82 14.30 -12.27
C ASN A 214 32.46 14.58 -10.79
N ASN A 215 32.52 13.57 -9.93
CA ASN A 215 32.27 13.62 -8.50
C ASN A 215 30.88 14.19 -8.16
N ASN A 216 29.85 13.72 -8.88
CA ASN A 216 28.46 14.13 -8.68
C ASN A 216 27.57 13.07 -8.00
N GLY A 217 28.12 11.86 -7.74
CA GLY A 217 27.40 10.73 -7.15
C GLY A 217 26.50 10.00 -8.15
N ILE A 218 26.65 10.20 -9.46
CA ILE A 218 25.86 9.55 -10.51
C ILE A 218 26.80 8.81 -11.46
N LEU A 219 27.23 7.63 -11.07
CA LEU A 219 28.23 6.86 -11.83
C LEU A 219 27.75 6.46 -13.22
N SER A 220 26.43 6.34 -13.42
CA SER A 220 25.86 5.99 -14.71
C SER A 220 26.05 7.05 -15.81
N ASP A 221 26.40 8.30 -15.48
CA ASP A 221 26.70 9.35 -16.44
C ASP A 221 28.18 9.47 -16.83
N ASP A 222 29.07 8.80 -16.06
CA ASP A 222 30.50 8.69 -16.35
C ASP A 222 30.76 7.55 -17.34
N ILE A 223 30.89 7.94 -18.60
CA ILE A 223 30.91 6.97 -19.71
C ILE A 223 32.32 6.74 -20.20
N SER A 224 32.68 5.46 -20.35
CA SER A 224 33.95 5.05 -20.98
C SER A 224 34.16 5.69 -22.35
N PRO A 225 35.37 6.14 -22.69
CA PRO A 225 35.69 6.65 -24.01
C PRO A 225 35.62 5.53 -25.04
N GLY A 226 34.54 5.50 -25.83
CA GLY A 226 34.32 4.49 -26.86
C GLY A 226 33.48 4.99 -28.04
N GLU A 227 33.25 4.11 -29.02
CA GLU A 227 32.33 4.42 -30.15
C GLU A 227 30.88 4.55 -29.63
N ALA A 228 30.11 5.46 -30.18
CA ALA A 228 28.76 5.83 -29.75
C ALA A 228 27.75 4.67 -29.58
N LYS A 229 28.05 3.49 -30.08
CA LYS A 229 27.20 2.30 -30.01
C LYS A 229 27.53 1.36 -28.85
N ASN A 230 28.67 1.52 -28.19
CA ASN A 230 29.18 0.63 -27.15
C ASN A 230 29.58 1.42 -25.89
N LYS A 231 28.93 2.52 -25.63
CA LYS A 231 29.17 3.31 -24.42
C LYS A 231 28.59 2.54 -23.22
N LYS A 232 29.45 2.17 -22.29
CA LYS A 232 29.09 1.66 -20.98
C LYS A 232 29.43 2.73 -19.95
N ALA A 233 28.78 2.70 -18.81
CA ALA A 233 29.26 3.38 -17.62
C ALA A 233 30.65 2.79 -17.27
N ARG A 234 31.53 3.57 -16.66
CA ARG A 234 32.90 3.13 -16.36
C ARG A 234 32.90 1.97 -15.40
N TYR A 235 32.14 2.07 -14.36
CA TYR A 235 31.99 1.04 -13.32
C TYR A 235 31.49 -0.32 -13.85
N LEU A 236 31.05 -0.38 -15.11
CA LEU A 236 30.66 -1.63 -15.81
C LEU A 236 31.65 -2.02 -16.92
N ASP A 237 32.75 -1.31 -17.11
CA ASP A 237 33.69 -1.52 -18.24
C ASP A 237 35.11 -1.85 -17.76
N ARG A 238 35.38 -3.11 -17.45
CA ARG A 238 36.68 -3.62 -16.98
C ARG A 238 37.91 -3.25 -17.80
N ASN A 239 37.75 -2.55 -18.93
CA ASN A 239 38.87 -2.02 -19.71
C ASN A 239 39.22 -0.58 -19.35
N TYR A 240 38.54 -0.01 -18.36
CA TYR A 240 38.70 1.38 -17.97
C TYR A 240 38.98 1.47 -16.46
N GLU A 241 40.25 1.52 -16.11
CA GLU A 241 40.79 1.41 -14.73
C GLU A 241 41.14 2.78 -14.12
N ASP A 242 40.53 3.89 -14.54
CA ASP A 242 40.88 5.23 -14.04
C ASP A 242 40.17 5.55 -12.73
N ALA A 243 40.93 5.68 -11.65
CA ALA A 243 40.41 6.05 -10.33
C ALA A 243 40.40 7.57 -10.11
N TYR A 244 39.33 8.10 -9.58
CA TYR A 244 39.12 9.52 -9.26
C TYR A 244 39.09 9.77 -7.74
N VAL A 245 39.21 11.03 -7.35
CA VAL A 245 39.02 11.42 -5.95
C VAL A 245 37.54 11.73 -5.76
N VAL A 246 36.82 10.77 -5.23
CA VAL A 246 35.39 10.87 -4.99
C VAL A 246 35.14 11.28 -3.55
N THR A 247 34.28 12.26 -3.36
CA THR A 247 33.79 12.76 -2.06
C THR A 247 32.26 12.84 -2.03
N ALA A 248 31.61 12.64 -3.18
CA ALA A 248 30.18 12.46 -3.24
C ALA A 248 29.80 11.15 -2.55
N VAL A 249 28.75 11.18 -1.77
CA VAL A 249 28.12 10.01 -1.15
C VAL A 249 26.63 10.16 -1.36
N ASN A 250 25.98 9.13 -1.86
CA ASN A 250 24.55 9.08 -1.90
C ASN A 250 24.00 9.02 -0.47
N ALA A 251 23.02 9.82 -0.17
CA ALA A 251 22.34 9.72 1.12
C ALA A 251 21.38 8.54 1.05
N ASN A 252 21.32 7.74 2.10
CA ASN A 252 20.28 6.72 2.23
C ASN A 252 18.91 7.43 2.31
N LYS A 253 18.19 7.42 1.19
CA LYS A 253 16.90 8.07 1.01
C LYS A 253 16.06 7.27 0.05
N PHE A 254 14.96 6.79 0.56
CA PHE A 254 14.08 5.87 -0.15
C PHE A 254 12.60 6.20 0.03
N ASP A 255 11.77 5.67 -0.83
CA ASP A 255 10.32 5.80 -0.81
C ASP A 255 9.70 4.48 -0.35
N ARG A 256 9.17 4.44 0.88
CA ARG A 256 8.46 3.28 1.41
C ARG A 256 6.97 3.36 1.07
N THR A 257 6.43 2.28 0.50
CA THR A 257 5.00 2.15 0.24
C THR A 257 4.34 1.25 1.28
N TYR A 258 3.34 1.80 1.96
CA TYR A 258 2.51 1.09 2.92
C TYR A 258 1.20 0.68 2.27
N SER A 259 0.82 -0.58 2.45
CA SER A 259 -0.47 -1.13 2.00
C SER A 259 -1.28 -1.59 3.20
N ILE A 260 -2.47 -1.05 3.36
CA ILE A 260 -3.37 -1.36 4.47
C ILE A 260 -4.65 -1.97 3.92
N ASN A 261 -4.80 -3.28 4.11
CA ASN A 261 -5.99 -4.03 3.76
C ASN A 261 -7.00 -3.97 4.90
N ILE A 262 -8.24 -3.61 4.62
CA ILE A 262 -9.29 -3.45 5.61
C ILE A 262 -10.44 -4.42 5.35
N SER A 263 -10.72 -5.28 6.33
CA SER A 263 -11.85 -6.19 6.34
C SER A 263 -12.75 -5.94 7.55
N LEU A 264 -14.02 -6.27 7.42
CA LEU A 264 -14.99 -6.23 8.50
C LEU A 264 -15.55 -7.63 8.72
N GLU A 265 -15.60 -8.06 9.99
CA GLU A 265 -16.18 -9.32 10.42
C GLU A 265 -17.37 -9.10 11.34
N ASP A 266 -18.31 -10.05 11.33
CA ASP A 266 -19.52 -10.03 12.16
C ASP A 266 -20.28 -8.70 12.06
N ILE A 267 -20.35 -8.12 10.85
CA ILE A 267 -20.95 -6.80 10.62
C ILE A 267 -22.47 -6.85 10.65
N ASP A 268 -23.10 -6.08 11.52
CA ASP A 268 -24.55 -5.84 11.54
C ASP A 268 -24.87 -4.55 10.77
N LEU A 269 -24.85 -4.62 9.45
CA LEU A 269 -25.31 -3.58 8.54
C LEU A 269 -26.55 -4.07 7.81
N THR A 270 -27.69 -3.39 7.96
CA THR A 270 -29.02 -3.84 7.51
C THR A 270 -29.10 -4.25 6.04
N LEU A 271 -28.23 -3.72 5.19
CA LEU A 271 -28.20 -3.97 3.76
C LEU A 271 -27.19 -5.05 3.34
N LEU A 272 -26.33 -5.48 4.23
CA LEU A 272 -25.26 -6.43 3.97
C LEU A 272 -25.56 -7.74 4.69
N ALA A 273 -25.72 -8.82 3.93
CA ALA A 273 -26.00 -10.15 4.48
C ALA A 273 -24.76 -11.06 4.36
N THR A 274 -23.64 -10.60 4.91
CA THR A 274 -22.40 -11.41 4.97
C THR A 274 -21.72 -11.23 6.31
N ASP A 275 -21.10 -12.29 6.78
CA ASP A 275 -20.34 -12.25 8.02
C ASP A 275 -18.97 -11.57 7.83
N ASN A 276 -18.42 -11.64 6.62
CA ASN A 276 -17.13 -11.04 6.26
C ASN A 276 -17.28 -10.15 5.03
N PHE A 277 -16.73 -8.97 5.10
CA PHE A 277 -16.74 -7.98 4.03
C PHE A 277 -15.35 -7.35 3.88
N PHE A 278 -14.75 -7.48 2.69
CA PHE A 278 -13.52 -6.76 2.36
C PHE A 278 -13.91 -5.34 1.92
N PHE A 279 -13.48 -4.34 2.70
CA PHE A 279 -13.81 -2.95 2.43
C PHE A 279 -12.91 -2.37 1.34
N GLY A 280 -11.62 -2.69 1.36
CA GLY A 280 -10.65 -2.24 0.37
C GLY A 280 -9.24 -2.11 0.91
N THR A 281 -8.39 -1.54 0.08
CA THR A 281 -6.97 -1.28 0.37
C THR A 281 -6.72 0.22 0.37
N TYR A 282 -5.99 0.71 1.34
CA TYR A 282 -5.42 2.06 1.34
C TYR A 282 -3.93 1.97 1.17
N GLU A 283 -3.39 2.62 0.14
CA GLU A 283 -1.96 2.68 -0.12
C GLU A 283 -1.46 4.11 -0.08
N TYR A 284 -0.28 4.30 0.45
CA TYR A 284 0.43 5.57 0.37
C TYR A 284 1.94 5.36 0.45
N THR A 285 2.68 6.30 -0.14
CA THR A 285 4.14 6.30 -0.14
C THR A 285 4.66 7.47 0.69
N GLU A 286 5.69 7.22 1.48
CA GLU A 286 6.39 8.24 2.27
C GLU A 286 7.89 8.17 1.97
N THR A 287 8.50 9.32 1.72
CA THR A 287 9.96 9.40 1.59
C THR A 287 10.59 9.43 2.98
N LEU A 288 11.50 8.52 3.24
CA LEU A 288 12.28 8.41 4.46
C LEU A 288 13.74 8.82 4.18
N GLU A 289 14.44 9.31 5.20
CA GLU A 289 15.85 9.71 5.10
C GLU A 289 16.62 9.13 6.30
N GLY A 290 17.73 8.44 5.99
CA GLY A 290 18.74 7.96 6.95
C GLY A 290 18.33 6.70 7.69
N GLY A 291 19.33 5.86 7.97
CA GLY A 291 19.18 4.73 8.85
C GLY A 291 18.98 5.17 10.30
N LEU A 292 18.20 4.37 11.01
CA LEU A 292 18.04 4.31 12.47
C LEU A 292 17.90 5.64 13.21
N ASP A 293 16.66 6.03 13.49
CA ASP A 293 16.33 6.93 14.61
C ASP A 293 16.51 6.24 15.99
#